data_73ae871e87f0180470ea5ea6aa97ce17
#
_entry.id   73ae871e87f0180470ea5ea6aa97ce17
#
_cell.length_a   1.000
_cell.length_b   1.000
_cell.length_c   1.000
_cell.angle_alpha   90.00
_cell.angle_beta   90.00
_cell.angle_gamma   90.00
#
_symmetry.space_group_name_H-M   'P 1'
#
loop_
_entity.id
_entity.type
_entity.pdbx_description
1 polymer ?
#
loop_
_entity_poly.entity_id
_entity_poly.type
_entity_poly.pdbx_seq_one_letter_code
_entity_poly.pdbx_strand_id
1 'polypeptide(L)'
;MFGKTLIRILVCMLAVMAGQNLIAQEPRPSPVQLEAMKKLQFLVGEWKGEGWNEMVPGQRRTSPIAESVQSKLGGMVLLVEGLGKRKVPGTQDEVVVHNALGILSYDERAKVYRLRSHIATGQTTDAEAKFTDGGFQWAFKAGPSLSFRYTVKLTDKGEWFEIGEMSQDGTEWRKFHEMTLQKLK
;
A
#
# COMPACT_ATOMS: atom_id res chain seq x y z
N MET A 1 -71.56 -35.31 -51.95
CA MET A 1 -71.67 -34.67 -50.65
C MET A 1 -70.27 -34.17 -50.27
N PHE A 2 -70.18 -32.87 -50.03
CA PHE A 2 -68.92 -32.09 -50.03
C PHE A 2 -68.10 -32.28 -48.73
N GLY A 3 -66.83 -32.68 -48.84
CA GLY A 3 -65.85 -32.65 -47.77
C GLY A 3 -64.89 -31.49 -47.91
N LYS A 4 -64.96 -30.50 -47.06
CA LYS A 4 -64.10 -29.31 -47.10
C LYS A 4 -62.74 -29.64 -46.44
N THR A 5 -61.70 -29.65 -47.24
CA THR A 5 -60.31 -29.80 -46.80
C THR A 5 -59.81 -28.46 -46.23
N LEU A 6 -59.54 -28.42 -44.94
CA LEU A 6 -59.02 -27.24 -44.26
C LEU A 6 -57.48 -27.31 -44.33
N ILE A 7 -56.89 -26.45 -45.14
CA ILE A 7 -55.42 -26.24 -45.21
C ILE A 7 -55.00 -25.40 -44.01
N ARG A 8 -54.33 -26.02 -43.02
CA ARG A 8 -53.66 -25.32 -41.93
C ARG A 8 -52.29 -24.86 -42.40
N ILE A 9 -52.15 -23.55 -42.66
CA ILE A 9 -50.86 -22.90 -42.88
C ILE A 9 -50.19 -22.79 -41.52
N LEU A 10 -49.13 -23.60 -41.33
CA LEU A 10 -48.25 -23.53 -40.16
C LEU A 10 -47.22 -22.40 -40.43
N VAL A 11 -47.45 -21.22 -39.88
CA VAL A 11 -46.46 -20.13 -39.86
C VAL A 11 -45.37 -20.50 -38.86
N CYS A 12 -44.25 -21.00 -39.33
CA CYS A 12 -43.02 -21.10 -38.55
C CYS A 12 -42.44 -19.70 -38.32
N MET A 13 -42.73 -19.10 -37.16
CA MET A 13 -41.95 -17.96 -36.67
C MET A 13 -40.56 -18.45 -36.30
N LEU A 14 -39.55 -18.24 -37.14
CA LEU A 14 -38.16 -18.32 -36.74
C LEU A 14 -37.90 -17.13 -35.79
N ALA A 15 -37.90 -17.42 -34.50
CA ALA A 15 -37.32 -16.52 -33.51
C ALA A 15 -35.79 -16.52 -33.69
N VAL A 16 -35.28 -15.53 -34.41
CA VAL A 16 -33.86 -15.22 -34.43
C VAL A 16 -33.49 -14.72 -33.04
N MET A 17 -33.03 -15.65 -32.19
CA MET A 17 -32.32 -15.33 -30.96
C MET A 17 -31.04 -14.62 -31.36
N ALA A 18 -31.08 -13.30 -31.44
CA ALA A 18 -29.89 -12.48 -31.47
C ALA A 18 -29.19 -12.71 -30.12
N GLY A 19 -28.25 -13.66 -30.13
CA GLY A 19 -27.33 -13.87 -29.01
C GLY A 19 -26.56 -12.57 -28.81
N GLN A 20 -27.01 -11.73 -27.89
CA GLN A 20 -26.19 -10.66 -27.39
C GLN A 20 -25.02 -11.32 -26.69
N ASN A 21 -23.87 -11.37 -27.38
CA ASN A 21 -22.59 -11.65 -26.73
C ASN A 21 -22.41 -10.52 -25.71
N LEU A 22 -22.82 -10.77 -24.47
CA LEU A 22 -22.36 -10.02 -23.31
C LEU A 22 -20.85 -10.27 -23.22
N ILE A 23 -20.09 -9.52 -24.01
CA ILE A 23 -18.65 -9.42 -23.83
C ILE A 23 -18.53 -8.86 -22.41
N ALA A 24 -18.19 -9.73 -21.45
CA ALA A 24 -17.88 -9.32 -20.10
C ALA A 24 -16.78 -8.27 -20.22
N GLN A 25 -17.14 -7.02 -19.97
CA GLN A 25 -16.19 -5.92 -20.05
C GLN A 25 -15.17 -6.16 -18.98
N GLU A 26 -13.91 -6.38 -19.34
CA GLU A 26 -12.84 -6.57 -18.37
C GLU A 26 -12.88 -5.41 -17.36
N PRO A 27 -12.76 -5.70 -16.05
CA PRO A 27 -12.74 -4.67 -15.02
C PRO A 27 -11.61 -3.68 -15.34
N ARG A 28 -11.95 -2.45 -15.65
CA ARG A 28 -10.98 -1.40 -15.93
C ARG A 28 -10.59 -0.72 -14.61
N PRO A 29 -9.28 -0.50 -14.39
CA PRO A 29 -8.83 0.29 -13.26
C PRO A 29 -9.48 1.68 -13.25
N SER A 30 -9.82 2.18 -12.06
CA SER A 30 -10.31 3.56 -11.92
C SER A 30 -9.23 4.55 -12.35
N PRO A 31 -9.49 5.47 -13.31
CA PRO A 31 -8.54 6.49 -13.69
C PRO A 31 -8.15 7.41 -12.51
N VAL A 32 -9.10 7.71 -11.61
CA VAL A 32 -8.86 8.56 -10.43
C VAL A 32 -7.87 7.88 -9.49
N GLN A 33 -8.07 6.58 -9.25
CA GLN A 33 -7.17 5.81 -8.40
C GLN A 33 -5.78 5.68 -9.01
N LEU A 34 -5.68 5.44 -10.32
CA LEU A 34 -4.40 5.39 -11.02
C LEU A 34 -3.63 6.72 -10.92
N GLU A 35 -4.31 7.86 -11.15
CA GLU A 35 -3.68 9.18 -11.03
C GLU A 35 -3.22 9.46 -9.59
N ALA A 36 -4.01 9.06 -8.59
CA ALA A 36 -3.59 9.18 -7.21
C ALA A 36 -2.33 8.33 -6.93
N MET A 37 -2.32 7.06 -7.38
CA MET A 37 -1.20 6.15 -7.16
C MET A 37 0.06 6.52 -7.93
N LYS A 38 -0.04 7.20 -9.08
CA LYS A 38 1.11 7.75 -9.80
C LYS A 38 1.96 8.68 -8.94
N LYS A 39 1.35 9.44 -8.04
CA LYS A 39 2.07 10.36 -7.14
C LYS A 39 3.01 9.62 -6.18
N LEU A 40 2.83 8.32 -5.97
CA LEU A 40 3.64 7.47 -5.11
C LEU A 40 4.67 6.62 -5.88
N GLN A 41 4.77 6.79 -7.20
CA GLN A 41 5.73 6.02 -8.02
C GLN A 41 7.19 6.29 -7.65
N PHE A 42 7.48 7.39 -6.98
CA PHE A 42 8.83 7.68 -6.48
C PHE A 42 9.32 6.65 -5.48
N LEU A 43 8.42 5.93 -4.78
CA LEU A 43 8.76 4.88 -3.84
C LEU A 43 9.14 3.56 -4.54
N VAL A 44 8.68 3.32 -5.77
CA VAL A 44 8.87 2.03 -6.45
C VAL A 44 10.35 1.75 -6.70
N GLY A 45 10.79 0.56 -6.28
CA GLY A 45 12.16 0.06 -6.45
C GLY A 45 12.68 -0.65 -5.22
N GLU A 46 13.96 -0.99 -5.29
CA GLU A 46 14.72 -1.60 -4.19
C GLU A 46 15.56 -0.53 -3.51
N TRP A 47 15.52 -0.52 -2.19
CA TRP A 47 16.14 0.50 -1.37
C TRP A 47 16.96 -0.12 -0.25
N LYS A 48 18.12 0.46 0.06
CA LYS A 48 18.96 0.03 1.19
C LYS A 48 19.59 1.23 1.88
N GLY A 49 19.75 1.12 3.19
CA GLY A 49 20.43 2.11 4.00
C GLY A 49 20.39 1.76 5.47
N GLU A 50 20.28 2.79 6.28
CA GLU A 50 20.26 2.66 7.74
C GLU A 50 19.11 3.45 8.34
N GLY A 51 18.63 2.99 9.47
CA GLY A 51 17.68 3.70 10.30
C GLY A 51 17.96 3.46 11.77
N TRP A 52 17.40 4.33 12.58
CA TRP A 52 17.41 4.16 14.03
C TRP A 52 16.01 4.20 14.61
N ASN A 53 15.87 3.55 15.74
CA ASN A 53 14.63 3.52 16.51
C ASN A 53 14.95 3.77 17.98
N GLU A 54 14.10 4.59 18.65
CA GLU A 54 14.23 4.99 20.05
C GLU A 54 12.84 5.02 20.72
N MET A 55 12.25 3.85 20.91
CA MET A 55 10.95 3.73 21.58
C MET A 55 11.02 4.20 23.05
N VAL A 56 12.12 3.90 23.73
CA VAL A 56 12.42 4.37 25.08
C VAL A 56 13.51 5.44 24.99
N PRO A 57 13.30 6.62 25.60
CA PRO A 57 14.30 7.70 25.58
C PRO A 57 15.68 7.22 26.04
N GLY A 58 16.73 7.60 25.29
CA GLY A 58 18.11 7.20 25.57
C GLY A 58 18.48 5.79 25.11
N GLN A 59 17.55 5.01 24.57
CA GLN A 59 17.80 3.66 24.07
C GLN A 59 17.74 3.56 22.54
N ARG A 60 18.47 4.44 21.86
CA ARG A 60 18.56 4.44 20.41
C ARG A 60 19.29 3.18 19.90
N ARG A 61 18.70 2.57 18.87
CA ARG A 61 19.25 1.38 18.21
C ARG A 61 19.26 1.60 16.71
N THR A 62 20.41 1.52 16.09
CA THR A 62 20.59 1.61 14.64
C THR A 62 20.60 0.22 14.01
N SER A 63 20.07 0.10 12.83
CA SER A 63 20.08 -1.14 12.05
C SER A 63 20.09 -0.86 10.54
N PRO A 64 20.73 -1.73 9.75
CA PRO A 64 20.54 -1.78 8.31
C PRO A 64 19.06 -2.06 7.97
N ILE A 65 18.54 -1.37 6.97
CA ILE A 65 17.18 -1.49 6.48
C ILE A 65 17.22 -1.71 4.98
N ALA A 66 16.38 -2.62 4.50
CA ALA A 66 16.07 -2.81 3.10
C ALA A 66 14.57 -2.69 2.89
N GLU A 67 14.16 -1.96 1.86
CA GLU A 67 12.77 -1.83 1.43
C GLU A 67 12.65 -2.25 -0.04
N SER A 68 11.62 -3.04 -0.35
CA SER A 68 11.22 -3.40 -1.70
C SER A 68 9.83 -2.87 -1.96
N VAL A 69 9.66 -2.05 -2.99
CA VAL A 69 8.36 -1.48 -3.34
C VAL A 69 8.01 -1.83 -4.77
N GLN A 70 6.93 -2.56 -4.95
CA GLN A 70 6.47 -3.05 -6.24
C GLN A 70 5.08 -2.51 -6.58
N SER A 71 4.94 -2.00 -7.80
CA SER A 71 3.63 -1.66 -8.35
C SER A 71 2.89 -2.94 -8.76
N LYS A 72 1.66 -3.11 -8.30
CA LYS A 72 0.81 -4.28 -8.55
C LYS A 72 -0.55 -3.87 -9.12
N LEU A 73 -1.28 -4.84 -9.66
CA LEU A 73 -2.62 -4.66 -10.22
C LEU A 73 -2.70 -3.50 -11.23
N GLY A 74 -1.70 -3.41 -12.13
CA GLY A 74 -1.67 -2.35 -13.15
C GLY A 74 -1.48 -0.93 -12.59
N GLY A 75 -0.87 -0.79 -11.41
CA GLY A 75 -0.61 0.50 -10.78
C GLY A 75 -1.61 0.91 -9.70
N MET A 76 -2.59 0.04 -9.40
CA MET A 76 -3.65 0.34 -8.44
C MET A 76 -3.19 0.25 -6.98
N VAL A 77 -2.11 -0.49 -6.71
CA VAL A 77 -1.54 -0.63 -5.37
C VAL A 77 -0.02 -0.71 -5.43
N LEU A 78 0.63 -0.34 -4.33
CA LEU A 78 2.03 -0.65 -4.07
C LEU A 78 2.11 -1.73 -2.99
N LEU A 79 2.88 -2.78 -3.27
CA LEU A 79 3.31 -3.76 -2.30
C LEU A 79 4.64 -3.26 -1.72
N VAL A 80 4.70 -3.11 -0.40
CA VAL A 80 5.87 -2.60 0.34
C VAL A 80 6.34 -3.69 1.28
N GLU A 81 7.60 -4.10 1.15
CA GLU A 81 8.23 -5.11 2.00
C GLU A 81 9.43 -4.49 2.69
N GLY A 82 9.42 -4.44 4.02
CA GLY A 82 10.47 -3.86 4.84
C GLY A 82 11.20 -4.93 5.65
N LEU A 83 12.53 -4.91 5.60
CA LEU A 83 13.41 -5.84 6.34
C LEU A 83 14.52 -5.08 7.05
N GLY A 84 14.51 -5.14 8.39
CA GLY A 84 15.59 -4.65 9.23
C GLY A 84 16.33 -5.81 9.89
N LYS A 85 17.66 -5.77 9.84
CA LYS A 85 18.52 -6.77 10.50
C LYS A 85 19.49 -6.08 11.44
N ARG A 86 19.99 -6.82 12.42
CA ARG A 86 21.01 -6.33 13.34
C ARG A 86 21.98 -7.46 13.68
N LYS A 87 23.26 -7.14 13.71
CA LYS A 87 24.29 -8.07 14.18
C LYS A 87 24.13 -8.32 15.69
N VAL A 88 24.32 -9.57 16.09
CA VAL A 88 24.39 -9.93 17.50
C VAL A 88 25.77 -9.55 18.02
N PRO A 89 25.89 -8.73 19.08
CA PRO A 89 27.17 -8.32 19.62
C PRO A 89 28.06 -9.52 19.95
N GLY A 90 29.30 -9.50 19.49
CA GLY A 90 30.30 -10.57 19.75
C GLY A 90 30.18 -11.81 18.88
N THR A 91 29.27 -11.84 17.89
CA THR A 91 29.11 -12.95 16.95
C THR A 91 29.09 -12.47 15.49
N GLN A 92 29.05 -13.41 14.54
CA GLN A 92 28.78 -13.12 13.12
C GLN A 92 27.32 -13.25 12.76
N ASP A 93 26.45 -13.59 13.71
CA ASP A 93 25.03 -13.83 13.49
C ASP A 93 24.26 -12.52 13.32
N GLU A 94 23.21 -12.57 12.49
CA GLU A 94 22.24 -11.50 12.34
C GLU A 94 20.87 -11.95 12.86
N VAL A 95 20.18 -11.04 13.53
CA VAL A 95 18.76 -11.22 13.90
C VAL A 95 17.89 -10.24 13.12
N VAL A 96 16.75 -10.72 12.69
CA VAL A 96 15.71 -9.88 12.08
C VAL A 96 15.05 -9.09 13.19
N VAL A 97 15.11 -7.77 13.11
CA VAL A 97 14.53 -6.83 14.09
C VAL A 97 13.29 -6.13 13.57
N HIS A 98 13.09 -6.16 12.26
CA HIS A 98 11.89 -5.68 11.57
C HIS A 98 11.63 -6.55 10.34
N ASN A 99 10.39 -6.97 10.15
CA ASN A 99 9.95 -7.67 8.95
C ASN A 99 8.47 -7.32 8.76
N ALA A 100 8.18 -6.54 7.74
CA ALA A 100 6.87 -5.99 7.47
C ALA A 100 6.46 -6.19 6.01
N LEU A 101 5.16 -6.35 5.82
CA LEU A 101 4.50 -6.35 4.52
C LEU A 101 3.37 -5.33 4.57
N GLY A 102 3.35 -4.42 3.61
CA GLY A 102 2.32 -3.40 3.50
C GLY A 102 1.69 -3.34 2.10
N ILE A 103 0.42 -2.99 2.05
CA ILE A 103 -0.28 -2.64 0.82
C ILE A 103 -0.72 -1.19 0.93
N LEU A 104 -0.21 -0.37 0.03
CA LEU A 104 -0.58 1.03 -0.09
C LEU A 104 -1.49 1.21 -1.30
N SER A 105 -2.65 1.81 -1.09
CA SER A 105 -3.68 2.02 -2.10
C SER A 105 -4.38 3.37 -1.92
N TYR A 106 -5.15 3.80 -2.92
CA TYR A 106 -6.01 4.97 -2.81
C TYR A 106 -7.48 4.55 -2.71
N ASP A 107 -8.17 5.01 -1.68
CA ASP A 107 -9.62 4.85 -1.53
C ASP A 107 -10.31 6.05 -2.18
N GLU A 108 -10.87 5.83 -3.36
CA GLU A 108 -11.53 6.88 -4.15
C GLU A 108 -12.79 7.44 -3.46
N ARG A 109 -13.50 6.60 -2.71
CA ARG A 109 -14.73 7.02 -2.01
C ARG A 109 -14.41 7.91 -0.83
N ALA A 110 -13.44 7.52 -0.03
CA ALA A 110 -12.98 8.30 1.13
C ALA A 110 -12.01 9.43 0.73
N LYS A 111 -11.47 9.40 -0.50
CA LYS A 111 -10.47 10.36 -1.02
C LYS A 111 -9.19 10.39 -0.18
N VAL A 112 -8.79 9.25 0.34
CA VAL A 112 -7.57 9.09 1.16
C VAL A 112 -6.73 7.93 0.64
N TYR A 113 -5.42 7.98 0.89
CA TYR A 113 -4.58 6.81 0.77
C TYR A 113 -4.76 5.94 2.02
N ARG A 114 -4.57 4.61 1.85
CA ARG A 114 -4.58 3.65 2.95
C ARG A 114 -3.36 2.77 2.88
N LEU A 115 -2.67 2.68 4.01
CA LEU A 115 -1.61 1.71 4.24
C LEU A 115 -2.12 0.62 5.18
N ARG A 116 -2.23 -0.61 4.66
CA ARG A 116 -2.53 -1.79 5.46
C ARG A 116 -1.27 -2.63 5.55
N SER A 117 -0.79 -2.86 6.76
CA SER A 117 0.46 -3.59 6.96
C SER A 117 0.35 -4.67 8.03
N HIS A 118 1.24 -5.65 7.90
CA HIS A 118 1.44 -6.75 8.83
C HIS A 118 2.93 -6.80 9.17
N ILE A 119 3.25 -7.04 10.42
CA ILE A 119 4.62 -7.32 10.84
C ILE A 119 4.74 -8.74 11.36
N ALA A 120 5.95 -9.29 11.35
CA ALA A 120 6.20 -10.69 11.68
C ALA A 120 5.79 -11.10 13.11
N THR A 121 5.56 -10.14 14.01
CA THR A 121 5.02 -10.38 15.35
C THR A 121 3.50 -10.58 15.37
N GLY A 122 2.82 -10.51 14.21
CA GLY A 122 1.38 -10.69 14.07
C GLY A 122 0.54 -9.41 14.23
N GLN A 123 1.18 -8.27 14.53
CA GLN A 123 0.47 -6.99 14.60
C GLN A 123 0.09 -6.51 13.19
N THR A 124 -1.06 -5.86 13.09
CA THR A 124 -1.58 -5.26 11.87
C THR A 124 -1.84 -3.78 12.07
N THR A 125 -1.70 -3.02 10.98
CA THR A 125 -2.02 -1.59 10.96
C THR A 125 -2.93 -1.31 9.77
N ASP A 126 -3.98 -0.51 9.99
CA ASP A 126 -4.77 0.13 8.93
C ASP A 126 -4.69 1.64 9.17
N ALA A 127 -3.88 2.31 8.36
CA ALA A 127 -3.57 3.72 8.51
C ALA A 127 -4.11 4.53 7.33
N GLU A 128 -4.68 5.69 7.64
CA GLU A 128 -4.93 6.71 6.62
C GLU A 128 -3.64 7.46 6.30
N ALA A 129 -3.50 7.82 5.02
CA ALA A 129 -2.33 8.55 4.56
C ALA A 129 -2.71 9.67 3.60
N LYS A 130 -1.85 10.69 3.53
CA LYS A 130 -2.04 11.88 2.69
C LYS A 130 -0.72 12.57 2.39
N PHE A 131 -0.71 13.38 1.37
CA PHE A 131 0.39 14.34 1.17
C PHE A 131 0.23 15.53 2.10
N THR A 132 1.35 16.00 2.65
CA THR A 132 1.50 17.19 3.47
C THR A 132 2.70 18.01 2.93
N ASP A 133 2.94 19.20 3.45
CA ASP A 133 4.12 20.01 3.07
C ASP A 133 5.45 19.28 3.40
N GLY A 134 5.42 18.39 4.41
CA GLY A 134 6.59 17.59 4.81
C GLY A 134 6.85 16.35 3.96
N GLY A 135 5.89 15.93 3.14
CA GLY A 135 5.97 14.70 2.35
C GLY A 135 4.70 13.85 2.41
N PHE A 136 4.81 12.58 2.05
CA PHE A 136 3.72 11.62 2.19
C PHE A 136 3.67 11.10 3.63
N GLN A 137 2.55 11.32 4.31
CA GLN A 137 2.39 10.99 5.73
C GLN A 137 1.27 9.97 5.93
N TRP A 138 1.54 8.96 6.75
CA TRP A 138 0.56 8.01 7.25
C TRP A 138 0.56 7.96 8.77
N ALA A 139 -0.61 7.75 9.37
CA ALA A 139 -0.78 7.81 10.82
C ALA A 139 -1.81 6.80 11.30
N PHE A 140 -1.61 6.31 12.52
CA PHE A 140 -2.53 5.38 13.19
C PHE A 140 -2.46 5.52 14.71
N LYS A 141 -3.49 4.99 15.37
CA LYS A 141 -3.53 4.88 16.83
C LYS A 141 -3.20 3.45 17.25
N ALA A 142 -2.27 3.29 18.19
CA ALA A 142 -1.89 2.02 18.80
C ALA A 142 -2.50 1.87 20.21
N GLY A 143 -3.76 2.29 20.36
CA GLY A 143 -4.49 2.27 21.61
C GLY A 143 -5.16 3.61 21.92
N PRO A 144 -5.74 3.76 23.12
CA PRO A 144 -6.52 4.96 23.48
C PRO A 144 -5.70 6.26 23.50
N SER A 145 -4.44 6.17 23.91
CA SER A 145 -3.59 7.33 24.18
C SER A 145 -2.28 7.36 23.38
N LEU A 146 -2.05 6.42 22.46
CA LEU A 146 -0.79 6.37 21.72
C LEU A 146 -1.06 6.49 20.23
N SER A 147 -0.50 7.52 19.62
CA SER A 147 -0.58 7.80 18.20
C SER A 147 0.81 7.75 17.58
N PHE A 148 0.87 7.24 16.36
CA PHE A 148 2.08 7.25 15.52
C PHE A 148 1.79 7.95 14.21
N ARG A 149 2.80 8.67 13.70
CA ARG A 149 2.81 9.17 12.34
C ARG A 149 4.19 8.98 11.72
N TYR A 150 4.20 8.70 10.44
CA TYR A 150 5.42 8.58 9.66
C TYR A 150 5.33 9.50 8.47
N THR A 151 6.42 10.17 8.14
CA THR A 151 6.49 11.09 7.00
C THR A 151 7.63 10.67 6.09
N VAL A 152 7.31 10.42 4.84
CA VAL A 152 8.22 9.93 3.80
C VAL A 152 8.39 11.00 2.73
N LYS A 153 9.63 11.24 2.30
CA LYS A 153 9.96 12.07 1.14
C LYS A 153 11.24 11.62 0.46
N LEU A 154 11.46 12.07 -0.76
CA LEU A 154 12.80 12.02 -1.34
C LEU A 154 13.60 13.26 -0.91
N THR A 155 14.88 13.05 -0.61
CA THR A 155 15.86 14.13 -0.46
C THR A 155 16.25 14.72 -1.83
N ASP A 156 16.96 15.83 -1.84
CA ASP A 156 17.52 16.41 -3.08
C ASP A 156 18.49 15.46 -3.81
N LYS A 157 19.00 14.46 -3.10
CA LYS A 157 19.85 13.39 -3.65
C LYS A 157 19.06 12.20 -4.18
N GLY A 158 17.71 12.23 -4.08
CA GLY A 158 16.84 11.11 -4.47
C GLY A 158 16.84 9.96 -3.48
N GLU A 159 17.26 10.16 -2.23
CA GLU A 159 17.21 9.17 -1.17
C GLU A 159 15.83 9.13 -0.53
N TRP A 160 15.34 7.97 -0.17
CA TRP A 160 14.15 7.84 0.66
C TRP A 160 14.50 8.24 2.10
N PHE A 161 13.92 9.32 2.55
CA PHE A 161 14.02 9.79 3.91
C PHE A 161 12.68 9.63 4.62
N GLU A 162 12.70 8.99 5.79
CA GLU A 162 11.51 8.79 6.60
C GLU A 162 11.77 9.15 8.06
N ILE A 163 10.81 9.83 8.67
CA ILE A 163 10.76 10.05 10.11
C ILE A 163 9.51 9.44 10.70
N GLY A 164 9.66 8.83 11.87
CA GLY A 164 8.56 8.34 12.70
C GLY A 164 8.46 9.15 13.98
N GLU A 165 7.26 9.58 14.31
CA GLU A 165 6.96 10.35 15.51
C GLU A 165 5.82 9.67 16.28
N MET A 166 5.86 9.79 17.60
CA MET A 166 4.83 9.28 18.50
C MET A 166 4.32 10.36 19.42
N SER A 167 3.05 10.25 19.81
CA SER A 167 2.39 11.19 20.71
C SER A 167 1.44 10.44 21.63
N GLN A 168 1.35 10.89 22.90
CA GLN A 168 0.40 10.36 23.87
C GLN A 168 -0.91 11.16 23.94
N ASP A 169 -0.91 12.38 23.44
CA ASP A 169 -2.04 13.31 23.51
C ASP A 169 -2.51 13.81 22.14
N GLY A 170 -1.78 13.48 21.07
CA GLY A 170 -2.04 13.93 19.71
C GLY A 170 -1.55 15.36 19.42
N THR A 171 -0.95 16.06 20.39
CA THR A 171 -0.47 17.45 20.28
C THR A 171 1.04 17.53 20.32
N GLU A 172 1.67 16.89 21.29
CA GLU A 172 3.12 16.83 21.43
C GLU A 172 3.67 15.57 20.76
N TRP A 173 4.58 15.76 19.81
CA TRP A 173 5.14 14.69 19.00
C TRP A 173 6.65 14.55 19.25
N ARG A 174 7.07 13.34 19.63
CA ARG A 174 8.47 12.98 19.81
C ARG A 174 8.94 12.08 18.67
N LYS A 175 10.03 12.47 18.02
CA LYS A 175 10.68 11.60 17.02
C LYS A 175 11.24 10.35 17.74
N PHE A 176 10.91 9.19 17.23
CA PHE A 176 11.40 7.89 17.72
C PHE A 176 12.02 7.04 16.63
N HIS A 177 11.89 7.43 15.38
CA HIS A 177 12.42 6.71 14.24
C HIS A 177 12.90 7.68 13.15
N GLU A 178 13.97 7.31 12.48
CA GLU A 178 14.45 7.96 11.25
C GLU A 178 15.23 6.96 10.42
N MET A 179 15.02 7.00 9.10
CA MET A 179 15.82 6.23 8.17
C MET A 179 16.16 7.03 6.91
N THR A 180 17.28 6.68 6.30
CA THR A 180 17.70 7.17 4.99
C THR A 180 18.15 5.99 4.14
N LEU A 181 17.48 5.82 3.00
CA LEU A 181 17.76 4.71 2.10
C LEU A 181 18.13 5.22 0.70
N GLN A 182 19.10 4.56 0.09
CA GLN A 182 19.50 4.80 -1.29
C GLN A 182 18.83 3.78 -2.21
N LYS A 183 18.40 4.23 -3.37
CA LYS A 183 17.83 3.37 -4.39
C LYS A 183 18.92 2.51 -5.00
N LEU A 184 18.68 1.22 -5.06
CA LEU A 184 19.56 0.30 -5.77
C LEU A 184 19.32 0.45 -7.29
N LYS A 185 20.40 0.33 -8.05
CA LYS A 185 20.37 0.40 -9.52
C LYS A 185 19.79 -0.87 -10.13
#